data_88b0958898a816ebad1bb52990c40c22
#
_entry.id   88b0958898a816ebad1bb52990c40c22
#
_cell.length_a   1.000
_cell.length_b   1.000
_cell.length_c   1.000
_cell.angle_alpha   90.00
_cell.angle_beta   90.00
_cell.angle_gamma   90.00
#
_symmetry.space_group_name_H-M   'P 1'
#
loop_
_entity.id
_entity.type
_entity.pdbx_description
1 polymer ?
#
loop_
_entity_poly.entity_id
_entity_poly.type
_entity_poly.pdbx_seq_one_letter_code
_entity_poly.pdbx_strand_id
1 'polypeptide(L)'
;MAVFGSLAAVRGQLAHDPRFTAAFDYVAQALEATSGVRQRINAVAAGATGRVELAGGSFALEQAYLSRPRAEAFLESHRKYIDVQAVVSGEEIQEVVDIARLTVEAPCNPERDLIKYLDFRDTSLLSAREGLVAVFFPADGHISRASAAPVLVRKTVVKVPVEQK
;
A
#
# COMPACT_ATOMS: atom_id res chain seq x y z
N MET A 1 2.92 2.33 -13.88
CA MET A 1 1.47 2.58 -13.69
C MET A 1 0.92 1.55 -12.74
N ALA A 2 0.15 1.95 -11.74
CA ALA A 2 -0.40 1.08 -10.71
C ALA A 2 -1.24 -0.07 -11.28
N VAL A 3 -1.22 -1.20 -10.59
CA VAL A 3 -2.06 -2.38 -10.89
C VAL A 3 -2.96 -2.63 -9.69
N PHE A 4 -4.27 -2.81 -9.91
CA PHE A 4 -5.20 -3.06 -8.82
C PHE A 4 -6.36 -3.98 -9.23
N GLY A 5 -6.93 -4.65 -8.24
CA GLY A 5 -8.02 -5.60 -8.43
C GLY A 5 -8.09 -6.64 -7.31
N SER A 6 -8.74 -7.78 -7.58
CA SER A 6 -8.64 -8.92 -6.67
C SER A 6 -7.20 -9.46 -6.64
N LEU A 7 -6.82 -10.13 -5.55
CA LEU A 7 -5.48 -10.76 -5.47
C LEU A 7 -5.19 -11.66 -6.68
N ALA A 8 -6.18 -12.45 -7.12
CA ALA A 8 -6.01 -13.33 -8.27
C ALA A 8 -5.71 -12.56 -9.56
N ALA A 9 -6.42 -11.44 -9.80
CA ALA A 9 -6.21 -10.60 -10.98
C ALA A 9 -4.84 -9.92 -10.97
N VAL A 10 -4.45 -9.33 -9.84
CA VAL A 10 -3.16 -8.64 -9.68
C VAL A 10 -1.99 -9.63 -9.78
N ARG A 11 -2.11 -10.78 -9.11
CA ARG A 11 -1.12 -11.86 -9.17
C ARG A 11 -0.96 -12.40 -10.60
N GLY A 12 -2.05 -12.54 -11.36
CA GLY A 12 -2.01 -12.97 -12.75
C GLY A 12 -1.28 -11.98 -13.66
N GLN A 13 -1.48 -10.68 -13.48
CA GLN A 13 -0.80 -9.65 -14.26
C GLN A 13 0.70 -9.56 -13.98
N LEU A 14 1.14 -9.90 -12.76
CA LEU A 14 2.53 -9.81 -12.31
C LEU A 14 3.19 -11.19 -12.13
N ALA A 15 2.58 -12.26 -12.63
CA ALA A 15 3.02 -13.65 -12.43
C ALA A 15 4.43 -13.95 -12.95
N HIS A 16 4.90 -13.19 -13.93
CA HIS A 16 6.23 -13.36 -14.55
C HIS A 16 7.36 -12.68 -13.75
N ASP A 17 7.02 -11.92 -12.70
CA ASP A 17 8.01 -11.21 -11.87
C ASP A 17 8.14 -11.89 -10.50
N PRO A 18 9.21 -12.66 -10.27
CA PRO A 18 9.39 -13.44 -9.04
C PRO A 18 9.55 -12.58 -7.78
N ARG A 19 9.86 -11.28 -7.91
CA ARG A 19 9.96 -10.36 -6.76
C ARG A 19 8.69 -10.31 -5.94
N PHE A 20 7.53 -10.50 -6.58
CA PHE A 20 6.22 -10.43 -5.93
C PHE A 20 5.78 -11.71 -5.23
N THR A 21 6.48 -12.83 -5.40
CA THR A 21 6.04 -14.13 -4.86
C THR A 21 5.78 -14.06 -3.36
N ALA A 22 6.77 -13.64 -2.58
CA ALA A 22 6.63 -13.55 -1.12
C ALA A 22 5.53 -12.54 -0.69
N ALA A 23 5.39 -11.44 -1.42
CA ALA A 23 4.38 -10.44 -1.16
C ALA A 23 2.97 -10.98 -1.40
N PHE A 24 2.72 -11.64 -2.51
CA PHE A 24 1.41 -12.21 -2.82
C PHE A 24 1.04 -13.39 -1.92
N ASP A 25 2.02 -14.22 -1.53
CA ASP A 25 1.79 -15.31 -0.57
C ASP A 25 1.44 -14.76 0.81
N TYR A 26 2.07 -13.66 1.24
CA TYR A 26 1.73 -12.98 2.47
C TYR A 26 0.35 -12.32 2.40
N VAL A 27 0.03 -11.62 1.31
CA VAL A 27 -1.29 -11.00 1.10
C VAL A 27 -2.39 -12.06 1.06
N ALA A 28 -2.15 -13.23 0.45
CA ALA A 28 -3.11 -14.33 0.47
C ALA A 28 -3.47 -14.74 1.90
N GLN A 29 -2.45 -14.89 2.77
CA GLN A 29 -2.67 -15.19 4.18
C GLN A 29 -3.38 -14.02 4.91
N ALA A 30 -3.04 -12.76 4.60
CA ALA A 30 -3.69 -11.60 5.22
C ALA A 30 -5.19 -11.51 4.88
N LEU A 31 -5.59 -12.00 3.70
CA LEU A 31 -6.98 -12.03 3.25
C LEU A 31 -7.74 -13.30 3.65
N GLU A 32 -7.04 -14.38 4.04
CA GLU A 32 -7.64 -15.63 4.50
C GLU A 32 -8.22 -15.48 5.91
N ALA A 33 -9.52 -15.68 6.06
CA ALA A 33 -10.27 -15.37 7.28
C ALA A 33 -9.74 -16.06 8.55
N THR A 34 -9.24 -17.27 8.41
CA THR A 34 -8.79 -18.13 9.54
C THR A 34 -7.30 -18.10 9.77
N SER A 35 -6.53 -17.38 8.93
CA SER A 35 -5.07 -17.36 9.03
C SER A 35 -4.56 -16.63 10.27
N GLY A 36 -3.42 -17.08 10.79
CA GLY A 36 -2.73 -16.39 11.88
C GLY A 36 -2.26 -14.97 11.48
N VAL A 37 -1.95 -14.74 10.20
CA VAL A 37 -1.58 -13.42 9.68
C VAL A 37 -2.76 -12.45 9.81
N ARG A 38 -3.96 -12.85 9.35
CA ARG A 38 -5.16 -12.02 9.48
C ARG A 38 -5.51 -11.75 10.94
N GLN A 39 -5.42 -12.77 11.79
CA GLN A 39 -5.68 -12.60 13.23
C GLN A 39 -4.73 -11.57 13.85
N ARG A 40 -3.44 -11.63 13.52
CA ARG A 40 -2.43 -10.68 14.00
C ARG A 40 -2.72 -9.25 13.49
N ILE A 41 -3.06 -9.07 12.20
CA ILE A 41 -3.42 -7.75 11.65
C ILE A 41 -4.67 -7.20 12.34
N ASN A 42 -5.66 -8.05 12.62
CA ASN A 42 -6.87 -7.65 13.33
C ASN A 42 -6.62 -7.24 14.78
N ALA A 43 -5.56 -7.76 15.39
CA ALA A 43 -5.13 -7.42 16.76
C ALA A 43 -4.28 -6.14 16.83
N VAL A 44 -3.85 -5.57 15.71
CA VAL A 44 -3.08 -4.30 15.70
C VAL A 44 -3.95 -3.20 16.28
N ALA A 45 -3.44 -2.50 17.30
CA ALA A 45 -4.12 -1.37 17.92
C ALA A 45 -4.23 -0.18 16.95
N ALA A 46 -5.32 0.57 17.03
CA ALA A 46 -5.49 1.78 16.21
C ALA A 46 -4.33 2.76 16.44
N GLY A 47 -3.72 3.25 15.37
CA GLY A 47 -2.53 4.09 15.37
C GLY A 47 -1.20 3.33 15.38
N ALA A 48 -1.22 2.01 15.56
CA ALA A 48 -0.01 1.19 15.57
C ALA A 48 0.35 0.63 14.19
N THR A 49 1.63 0.27 14.06
CA THR A 49 2.17 -0.43 12.89
C THR A 49 3.12 -1.52 13.37
N GLY A 50 2.86 -2.76 12.97
CA GLY A 50 3.78 -3.89 13.10
C GLY A 50 4.64 -4.03 11.85
N ARG A 51 5.80 -4.70 11.97
CA ARG A 51 6.69 -5.04 10.85
C ARG A 51 7.01 -6.53 10.87
N VAL A 52 6.94 -7.17 9.72
CA VAL A 52 7.24 -8.59 9.52
C VAL A 52 8.20 -8.71 8.34
N GLU A 53 9.36 -9.32 8.55
CA GLU A 53 10.32 -9.59 7.49
C GLU A 53 9.84 -10.76 6.61
N LEU A 54 10.03 -10.64 5.31
CA LEU A 54 9.66 -11.63 4.31
C LEU A 54 10.89 -12.02 3.47
N ALA A 55 10.74 -13.05 2.65
CA ALA A 55 11.80 -13.47 1.74
C ALA A 55 12.14 -12.40 0.70
N GLY A 56 13.35 -12.46 0.13
CA GLY A 56 13.80 -11.58 -0.95
C GLY A 56 14.03 -10.12 -0.52
N GLY A 57 14.25 -9.85 0.76
CA GLY A 57 14.41 -8.49 1.29
C GLY A 57 13.12 -7.68 1.35
N SER A 58 11.97 -8.32 1.10
CA SER A 58 10.65 -7.73 1.30
C SER A 58 10.29 -7.70 2.78
N PHE A 59 9.38 -6.81 3.16
CA PHE A 59 8.77 -6.79 4.49
C PHE A 59 7.34 -6.28 4.43
N ALA A 60 6.51 -6.74 5.36
CA ALA A 60 5.15 -6.28 5.51
C ALA A 60 5.02 -5.28 6.67
N LEU A 61 4.26 -4.22 6.46
CA LEU A 61 3.78 -3.31 7.49
C LEU A 61 2.32 -3.65 7.76
N GLU A 62 2.03 -4.11 8.98
CA GLU A 62 0.67 -4.40 9.45
C GLU A 62 0.14 -3.17 10.18
N GLN A 63 -0.89 -2.55 9.66
CA GLN A 63 -1.34 -1.23 10.12
C GLN A 63 -2.80 -1.23 10.53
N ALA A 64 -3.11 -0.48 11.59
CA ALA A 64 -4.46 -0.10 11.96
C ALA A 64 -4.52 1.41 12.24
N TYR A 65 -5.44 2.11 11.61
CA TYR A 65 -5.61 3.56 11.77
C TYR A 65 -7.04 4.00 11.46
N LEU A 66 -7.41 5.16 11.93
CA LEU A 66 -8.58 5.86 11.42
C LEU A 66 -8.22 6.56 10.11
N SER A 67 -9.03 6.35 9.08
CA SER A 67 -8.95 7.13 7.85
C SER A 67 -9.25 8.60 8.15
N ARG A 68 -8.85 9.50 7.25
CA ARG A 68 -8.91 10.94 7.46
C ARG A 68 -9.40 11.66 6.20
N PRO A 69 -9.87 12.91 6.32
CA PRO A 69 -10.23 13.71 5.17
C PRO A 69 -9.06 13.81 4.18
N ARG A 70 -9.39 13.83 2.89
CA ARG A 70 -8.40 13.95 1.80
C ARG A 70 -7.42 15.14 2.00
N ALA A 71 -7.93 16.26 2.57
CA ALA A 71 -7.12 17.45 2.82
C ALA A 71 -5.97 17.25 3.83
N GLU A 72 -6.05 16.21 4.66
CA GLU A 72 -5.01 15.83 5.63
C GLU A 72 -4.05 14.76 5.10
N ALA A 73 -4.33 14.21 3.92
CA ALA A 73 -3.49 13.26 3.24
C ALA A 73 -2.52 13.99 2.29
N PHE A 74 -1.45 13.35 1.90
CA PHE A 74 -0.48 13.90 0.95
C PHE A 74 -0.10 12.85 -0.08
N LEU A 75 0.29 13.33 -1.26
CA LEU A 75 0.86 12.50 -2.32
C LEU A 75 2.29 12.12 -1.98
N GLU A 76 2.57 10.84 -2.09
CA GLU A 76 3.90 10.26 -1.84
C GLU A 76 4.30 9.26 -2.93
N SER A 77 5.60 9.04 -3.07
CA SER A 77 6.16 7.91 -3.82
C SER A 77 7.42 7.38 -3.15
N HIS A 78 7.88 6.24 -3.62
CA HIS A 78 9.04 5.52 -3.10
C HIS A 78 10.06 5.27 -4.21
N ARG A 79 11.34 5.09 -3.87
CA ARG A 79 12.40 4.78 -4.83
C ARG A 79 12.91 3.35 -4.70
N LYS A 80 13.01 2.86 -3.46
CA LYS A 80 13.63 1.57 -3.12
C LYS A 80 12.63 0.42 -3.16
N TYR A 81 11.34 0.72 -2.94
CA TYR A 81 10.31 -0.30 -2.78
C TYR A 81 9.10 -0.03 -3.66
N ILE A 82 8.49 -1.13 -4.10
CA ILE A 82 7.16 -1.20 -4.68
C ILE A 82 6.21 -1.54 -3.54
N ASP A 83 5.08 -0.84 -3.44
CA ASP A 83 4.07 -1.09 -2.41
C ASP A 83 3.02 -2.08 -2.93
N VAL A 84 2.85 -3.21 -2.25
CA VAL A 84 1.70 -4.10 -2.43
C VAL A 84 0.78 -3.92 -1.24
N GLN A 85 -0.33 -3.22 -1.45
CA GLN A 85 -1.28 -2.85 -0.40
C GLN A 85 -2.54 -3.70 -0.47
N ALA A 86 -2.99 -4.23 0.66
CA ALA A 86 -4.23 -4.98 0.77
C ALA A 86 -5.02 -4.55 2.02
N VAL A 87 -6.28 -4.14 1.82
CA VAL A 87 -7.19 -3.84 2.92
C VAL A 87 -7.73 -5.15 3.48
N VAL A 88 -7.57 -5.35 4.78
CA VAL A 88 -8.01 -6.53 5.52
C VAL A 88 -9.38 -6.30 6.17
N SER A 89 -9.64 -5.09 6.64
CA SER A 89 -10.97 -4.66 7.12
C SER A 89 -11.11 -3.15 7.06
N GLY A 90 -12.35 -2.66 6.93
CA GLY A 90 -12.65 -1.26 6.69
C GLY A 90 -12.52 -0.89 5.20
N GLU A 91 -12.52 0.41 4.93
CA GLU A 91 -12.39 0.95 3.59
C GLU A 91 -11.70 2.31 3.61
N GLU A 92 -11.03 2.64 2.52
CA GLU A 92 -10.40 3.95 2.29
C GLU A 92 -10.43 4.31 0.80
N ILE A 93 -10.27 5.58 0.51
CA ILE A 93 -9.98 6.05 -0.84
C ILE A 93 -8.46 6.11 -1.01
N GLN A 94 -7.97 5.49 -2.06
CA GLN A 94 -6.61 5.67 -2.53
C GLN A 94 -6.63 6.49 -3.82
N GLU A 95 -5.59 7.28 -4.05
CA GLU A 95 -5.40 8.05 -5.26
C GLU A 95 -4.11 7.65 -5.93
N VAL A 96 -4.07 7.71 -7.25
CA VAL A 96 -2.85 7.43 -8.03
C VAL A 96 -2.72 8.40 -9.19
N VAL A 97 -1.48 8.79 -9.46
CA VAL A 97 -1.10 9.68 -10.58
C VAL A 97 0.34 9.43 -10.97
N ASP A 98 0.70 9.63 -12.23
CA ASP A 98 2.09 9.59 -12.69
C ASP A 98 2.91 10.70 -12.03
N ILE A 99 4.05 10.35 -11.41
CA ILE A 99 4.94 11.31 -10.76
C ILE A 99 5.48 12.39 -11.72
N ALA A 100 5.53 12.13 -13.03
CA ALA A 100 5.92 13.11 -14.03
C ALA A 100 5.00 14.35 -14.06
N ARG A 101 3.79 14.23 -13.51
CA ARG A 101 2.81 15.33 -13.38
C ARG A 101 2.90 16.08 -12.06
N LEU A 102 3.73 15.62 -11.14
CA LEU A 102 3.79 16.13 -9.78
C LEU A 102 4.97 17.06 -9.55
N THR A 103 4.78 18.02 -8.65
CA THR A 103 5.84 18.89 -8.16
C THR A 103 6.29 18.40 -6.77
N VAL A 104 7.59 18.16 -6.61
CA VAL A 104 8.15 17.73 -5.34
C VAL A 104 8.02 18.85 -4.30
N GLU A 105 7.40 18.57 -3.17
CA GLU A 105 7.32 19.45 -2.00
C GLU A 105 8.53 19.24 -1.09
N ALA A 106 8.86 17.97 -0.80
CA ALA A 106 10.03 17.62 -0.02
C ALA A 106 10.83 16.52 -0.72
N PRO A 107 12.16 16.66 -0.83
CA PRO A 107 13.02 15.69 -1.50
C PRO A 107 12.96 14.33 -0.78
N CYS A 108 13.48 13.29 -1.45
CA CYS A 108 13.50 11.94 -0.92
C CYS A 108 14.19 11.90 0.46
N ASN A 109 13.43 11.45 1.47
CA ASN A 109 14.00 11.04 2.74
C ASN A 109 14.53 9.61 2.60
N PRO A 110 15.86 9.38 2.61
CA PRO A 110 16.44 8.07 2.31
C PRO A 110 16.18 7.02 3.40
N GLU A 111 15.91 7.44 4.64
CA GLU A 111 15.61 6.55 5.77
C GLU A 111 14.18 5.97 5.68
N ARG A 112 13.24 6.83 5.23
CA ARG A 112 11.83 6.45 5.09
C ARG A 112 11.49 5.99 3.68
N ASP A 113 12.39 6.17 2.74
CA ASP A 113 12.12 5.98 1.30
C ASP A 113 10.86 6.75 0.86
N LEU A 114 10.79 8.03 1.19
CA LEU A 114 9.60 8.85 1.00
C LEU A 114 9.95 10.12 0.22
N ILE A 115 9.24 10.35 -0.89
CA ILE A 115 9.17 11.63 -1.59
C ILE A 115 7.77 12.18 -1.36
N LYS A 116 7.67 13.44 -0.95
CA LYS A 116 6.40 14.13 -0.76
C LYS A 116 6.19 15.14 -1.87
N TYR A 117 4.95 15.24 -2.36
CA TYR A 117 4.57 16.14 -3.43
C TYR A 117 3.57 17.19 -2.97
N LEU A 118 3.56 18.34 -3.65
CA LEU A 118 2.51 19.34 -3.51
C LEU A 118 1.15 18.72 -3.85
N ASP A 119 0.09 19.30 -3.29
CA ASP A 119 -1.27 18.81 -3.57
C ASP A 119 -1.59 18.87 -5.07
N PHE A 120 -2.19 17.79 -5.56
CA PHE A 120 -2.60 17.64 -6.94
C PHE A 120 -3.94 16.90 -6.99
N ARG A 121 -4.90 17.42 -7.76
CA ARG A 121 -6.29 16.95 -7.71
C ARG A 121 -6.72 16.09 -8.89
N ASP A 122 -6.00 16.14 -10.02
CA ASP A 122 -6.32 15.35 -11.20
C ASP A 122 -5.67 13.96 -11.10
N THR A 123 -6.23 13.15 -10.21
CA THR A 123 -5.78 11.79 -9.85
C THR A 123 -6.85 10.76 -10.22
N SER A 124 -6.45 9.50 -10.35
CA SER A 124 -7.37 8.37 -10.43
C SER A 124 -7.72 7.89 -9.03
N LEU A 125 -9.01 7.70 -8.75
CA LEU A 125 -9.51 7.27 -7.45
C LEU A 125 -9.72 5.75 -7.41
N LEU A 126 -9.27 5.11 -6.34
CA LEU A 126 -9.50 3.70 -6.04
C LEU A 126 -10.28 3.58 -4.74
N SER A 127 -11.45 2.96 -4.79
CA SER A 127 -12.17 2.54 -3.57
C SER A 127 -11.54 1.28 -3.04
N ALA A 128 -10.64 1.42 -2.08
CA ALA A 128 -9.92 0.31 -1.45
C ALA A 128 -10.74 -0.24 -0.28
N ARG A 129 -11.19 -1.47 -0.42
CA ARG A 129 -11.98 -2.21 0.57
C ARG A 129 -11.44 -3.62 0.73
N GLU A 130 -11.96 -4.36 1.68
CA GLU A 130 -11.56 -5.74 1.92
C GLU A 130 -11.46 -6.55 0.62
N GLY A 131 -10.32 -7.23 0.44
CA GLY A 131 -10.03 -8.06 -0.73
C GLY A 131 -9.46 -7.32 -1.93
N LEU A 132 -9.47 -5.96 -1.95
CA LEU A 132 -8.80 -5.21 -2.99
C LEU A 132 -7.30 -5.13 -2.70
N VAL A 133 -6.51 -5.44 -3.72
CA VAL A 133 -5.05 -5.32 -3.72
C VAL A 133 -4.66 -4.23 -4.72
N ALA A 134 -3.79 -3.31 -4.30
CA ALA A 134 -3.20 -2.30 -5.15
C ALA A 134 -1.68 -2.39 -5.11
N VAL A 135 -1.03 -2.28 -6.28
CA VAL A 135 0.42 -2.25 -6.41
C VAL A 135 0.84 -0.90 -6.96
N PHE A 136 1.62 -0.16 -6.19
CA PHE A 136 2.18 1.14 -6.57
C PHE A 136 3.68 1.02 -6.82
N PHE A 137 4.09 1.36 -8.02
CA PHE A 137 5.49 1.36 -8.45
C PHE A 137 6.14 2.73 -8.16
N PRO A 138 7.48 2.86 -8.26
CA PRO A 138 8.16 4.13 -8.06
C PRO A 138 7.68 5.29 -8.93
N ALA A 139 7.11 4.99 -10.11
CA ALA A 139 6.52 5.98 -11.01
C ALA A 139 5.10 6.42 -10.61
N ASP A 140 4.51 5.80 -9.59
CA ASP A 140 3.15 6.10 -9.13
C ASP A 140 3.18 6.97 -7.89
N GLY A 141 2.84 8.25 -8.03
CA GLY A 141 2.48 9.08 -6.90
C GLY A 141 1.13 8.62 -6.37
N HIS A 142 1.02 8.39 -5.05
CA HIS A 142 -0.22 7.86 -4.49
C HIS A 142 -0.57 8.50 -3.15
N ILE A 143 -1.86 8.45 -2.82
CA ILE A 143 -2.40 8.74 -1.50
C ILE A 143 -3.07 7.46 -0.98
N SER A 144 -2.95 7.22 0.30
CA SER A 144 -3.79 6.28 1.05
C SER A 144 -4.37 6.94 2.29
N ARG A 145 -5.26 6.23 3.00
CA ARG A 145 -5.91 6.69 4.24
C ARG A 145 -6.99 7.76 4.06
N ALA A 146 -7.40 8.12 2.83
CA ALA A 146 -8.44 9.12 2.63
C ALA A 146 -9.84 8.52 2.80
N SER A 147 -10.78 9.31 3.34
CA SER A 147 -12.21 8.98 3.40
C SER A 147 -13.04 10.23 3.64
N ALA A 148 -14.35 10.13 3.39
CA ALA A 148 -15.30 11.21 3.71
C ALA A 148 -15.59 11.32 5.22
N ALA A 149 -15.52 10.20 5.93
CA ALA A 149 -15.68 10.14 7.39
C ALA A 149 -14.65 9.16 7.97
N PRO A 150 -14.17 9.33 9.22
CA PRO A 150 -13.21 8.43 9.83
C PRO A 150 -13.74 7.00 9.92
N VAL A 151 -13.03 6.07 9.34
CA VAL A 151 -13.30 4.62 9.40
C VAL A 151 -12.05 3.93 9.91
N LEU A 152 -12.22 2.94 10.79
CA LEU A 152 -11.09 2.11 11.21
C LEU A 152 -10.69 1.17 10.07
N VAL A 153 -9.51 1.39 9.54
CA VAL A 153 -8.91 0.56 8.48
C VAL A 153 -7.82 -0.30 9.07
N ARG A 154 -7.84 -1.58 8.73
CA ARG A 154 -6.73 -2.50 8.94
C ARG A 154 -6.23 -2.97 7.60
N LYS A 155 -4.96 -2.83 7.35
CA LYS A 155 -4.34 -3.24 6.10
C LYS A 155 -2.91 -3.72 6.29
N THR A 156 -2.40 -4.39 5.27
CA THR A 156 -0.99 -4.65 5.11
C THR A 156 -0.45 -3.89 3.90
N VAL A 157 0.78 -3.39 4.04
CA VAL A 157 1.58 -2.83 2.94
C VAL A 157 2.86 -3.65 2.87
N VAL A 158 2.99 -4.47 1.83
CA VAL A 158 4.23 -5.21 1.61
C VAL A 158 5.16 -4.37 0.75
N LYS A 159 6.32 -4.08 1.27
CA LYS A 159 7.41 -3.37 0.60
C LYS A 159 8.28 -4.38 -0.14
N VAL A 160 8.20 -4.37 -1.47
CA VAL A 160 8.97 -5.25 -2.37
C VAL A 160 10.14 -4.45 -2.94
N PRO A 161 11.42 -4.89 -2.77
CA PRO A 161 12.56 -4.17 -3.31
C PRO A 161 12.47 -4.00 -4.83
N VAL A 162 12.78 -2.80 -5.34
CA VAL A 162 12.90 -2.53 -6.78
C VAL A 162 14.04 -3.32 -7.38
N GLU A 163 15.19 -3.35 -6.68
CA GLU A 163 16.36 -4.13 -7.04
C GLU A 163 16.51 -5.29 -6.07
N GLN A 164 16.60 -6.51 -6.59
CA GLN A 164 17.00 -7.67 -5.78
C GLN A 164 18.52 -7.66 -5.62
N LYS A 165 18.96 -7.76 -4.36
CA LYS A 165 20.40 -7.95 -4.04
C LYS A 165 20.79 -9.40 -4.24
#